data_505f737748cfea365022abc922b1d3a4
#
_entry.id   505f737748cfea365022abc922b1d3a4
#
_cell.length_a   1.000
_cell.length_b   1.000
_cell.length_c   1.000
_cell.angle_alpha   90.00
_cell.angle_beta   90.00
_cell.angle_gamma   90.00
#
_symmetry.space_group_name_H-M   'P 1'
#
loop_
_entity.id
_entity.type
_entity.pdbx_description
1 polymer ?
#
loop_
_entity_poly.entity_id
_entity_poly.type
_entity_poly.pdbx_seq_one_letter_code
_entity_poly.pdbx_strand_id
1 'polypeptide(L)'
;MPAEIEQLAAGILHDPAFVKVDPVSSTVDRIRQSLYYVEKGNKKLLLPWLIQNLNDPPVTNALVFSRTKHGADKIARDLVRQGIPAAAIHGNKSQSARVAALEGFKAGKTRVLVATDIAARGIDISELAYVFNYDLPEVAETYVHRIGRTARAGAEGAAVSFCAPEEQEYLAGIEKLNRRKLPVVSGHPWDGAPAPARVLNRPSQTAKAEPT
;
A
#
# COMPACT_ATOMS: atom_id res chain seq x y z
N MET A 1 -12.03 -17.29 8.04
CA MET A 1 -11.19 -17.74 9.18
C MET A 1 -10.45 -18.98 8.69
N PRO A 2 -9.17 -19.23 9.03
CA PRO A 2 -8.48 -20.47 8.67
C PRO A 2 -9.19 -21.68 9.30
N ALA A 3 -9.23 -22.82 8.58
CA ALA A 3 -9.95 -24.01 9.02
C ALA A 3 -9.50 -24.53 10.41
N GLU A 4 -8.21 -24.42 10.71
CA GLU A 4 -7.64 -24.79 12.01
C GLU A 4 -8.20 -23.94 13.16
N ILE A 5 -8.42 -22.65 12.92
CA ILE A 5 -8.99 -21.73 13.91
C ILE A 5 -10.51 -21.99 14.06
N GLU A 6 -11.20 -22.37 12.98
CA GLU A 6 -12.62 -22.77 13.04
C GLU A 6 -12.80 -24.04 13.88
N GLN A 7 -11.93 -25.02 13.72
CA GLN A 7 -11.96 -26.25 14.54
C GLN A 7 -11.67 -25.95 16.03
N LEU A 8 -10.69 -25.08 16.30
CA LEU A 8 -10.37 -24.67 17.67
C LEU A 8 -11.56 -23.93 18.31
N ALA A 9 -12.16 -22.98 17.58
CA ALA A 9 -13.31 -22.24 18.02
C ALA A 9 -14.54 -23.14 18.31
N ALA A 10 -14.80 -24.12 17.44
CA ALA A 10 -15.89 -25.08 17.62
C ALA A 10 -15.72 -25.97 18.87
N GLY A 11 -14.46 -26.19 19.32
CA GLY A 11 -14.17 -26.92 20.56
C GLY A 11 -14.31 -26.11 21.84
N ILE A 12 -14.29 -24.77 21.74
CA ILE A 12 -14.27 -23.87 22.90
C ILE A 12 -15.60 -23.11 23.07
N LEU A 13 -16.29 -22.79 21.97
CA LEU A 13 -17.48 -21.95 21.99
C LEU A 13 -18.76 -22.82 21.93
N HIS A 14 -19.73 -22.47 22.78
CA HIS A 14 -21.08 -23.04 22.71
C HIS A 14 -22.01 -22.09 21.96
N ASP A 15 -22.64 -22.59 20.89
CA ASP A 15 -23.59 -21.87 20.02
C ASP A 15 -23.12 -20.44 19.62
N PRO A 16 -21.94 -20.32 18.96
CA PRO A 16 -21.41 -19.02 18.60
C PRO A 16 -22.22 -18.39 17.45
N ALA A 17 -22.55 -17.09 17.58
CA ALA A 17 -23.09 -16.33 16.48
C ALA A 17 -22.00 -16.08 15.42
N PHE A 18 -22.23 -16.57 14.18
CA PHE A 18 -21.33 -16.34 13.06
C PHE A 18 -21.65 -15.00 12.39
N VAL A 19 -20.81 -13.99 12.62
CA VAL A 19 -20.86 -12.72 11.88
C VAL A 19 -19.90 -12.81 10.71
N LYS A 20 -20.43 -12.92 9.50
CA LYS A 20 -19.63 -12.90 8.27
C LYS A 20 -19.43 -11.45 7.84
N VAL A 21 -18.21 -10.95 7.90
CA VAL A 21 -17.85 -9.66 7.31
C VAL A 21 -17.72 -9.88 5.80
N ASP A 22 -18.23 -8.95 4.99
CA ASP A 22 -18.11 -9.00 3.54
C ASP A 22 -16.66 -9.26 3.09
N PRO A 23 -16.45 -10.06 2.04
CA PRO A 23 -15.10 -10.30 1.52
C PRO A 23 -14.40 -8.98 1.25
N VAL A 24 -13.14 -8.90 1.63
CA VAL A 24 -12.26 -7.72 1.46
C VAL A 24 -12.24 -7.19 0.03
N SER A 25 -12.59 -8.02 -0.96
CA SER A 25 -12.74 -7.68 -2.38
C SER A 25 -13.76 -6.57 -2.65
N SER A 26 -14.87 -6.48 -1.90
CA SER A 26 -15.89 -5.45 -2.13
C SER A 26 -15.42 -4.04 -1.77
N THR A 27 -14.48 -3.91 -0.82
CA THR A 27 -13.88 -2.62 -0.45
C THR A 27 -12.84 -2.18 -1.47
N VAL A 28 -12.07 -3.12 -2.03
CA VAL A 28 -11.02 -2.87 -3.04
C VAL A 28 -11.60 -2.26 -4.32
N ASP A 29 -12.83 -2.67 -4.70
CA ASP A 29 -13.47 -2.20 -5.93
C ASP A 29 -13.95 -0.74 -5.86
N ARG A 30 -14.12 -0.18 -4.67
CA ARG A 30 -14.54 1.20 -4.45
C ARG A 30 -13.36 2.18 -4.36
N ILE A 31 -12.12 1.67 -4.32
CA ILE A 31 -10.92 2.48 -4.19
C ILE A 31 -10.33 2.72 -5.58
N ARG A 32 -10.16 3.97 -5.95
CA ARG A 32 -9.44 4.34 -7.17
C ARG A 32 -7.96 4.01 -6.98
N GLN A 33 -7.46 3.02 -7.71
CA GLN A 33 -6.08 2.55 -7.59
C GLN A 33 -5.26 3.01 -8.79
N SER A 34 -3.99 3.33 -8.55
CA SER A 34 -3.02 3.68 -9.59
C SER A 34 -1.65 3.14 -9.25
N LEU A 35 -0.91 2.73 -10.27
CA LEU A 35 0.44 2.18 -10.20
C LEU A 35 1.40 3.08 -10.98
N TYR A 36 2.51 3.43 -10.35
CA TYR A 36 3.60 4.19 -10.95
C TYR A 36 4.86 3.35 -10.94
N TYR A 37 5.38 3.02 -12.12
CA TYR A 37 6.71 2.45 -12.24
C TYR A 37 7.74 3.53 -12.04
N VAL A 38 8.69 3.31 -11.14
CA VAL A 38 9.70 4.30 -10.78
C VAL A 38 10.92 3.63 -10.17
N GLU A 39 12.10 4.07 -10.56
CA GLU A 39 13.36 3.65 -9.93
C GLU A 39 13.35 3.97 -8.43
N LYS A 40 13.91 3.07 -7.61
CA LYS A 40 13.95 3.22 -6.15
C LYS A 40 14.48 4.59 -5.69
N GLY A 41 15.54 5.07 -6.36
CA GLY A 41 16.16 6.36 -6.06
C GLY A 41 15.25 7.56 -6.33
N ASN A 42 14.30 7.42 -7.24
CA ASN A 42 13.40 8.47 -7.70
C ASN A 42 12.07 8.52 -6.92
N LYS A 43 11.73 7.49 -6.15
CA LYS A 43 10.52 7.49 -5.29
C LYS A 43 10.44 8.73 -4.39
N LYS A 44 11.59 9.19 -3.87
CA LYS A 44 11.70 10.39 -3.02
C LYS A 44 11.37 11.71 -3.74
N LEU A 45 11.44 11.72 -5.08
CA LEU A 45 11.09 12.85 -5.93
C LEU A 45 9.63 12.75 -6.38
N LEU A 46 9.19 11.55 -6.72
CA LEU A 46 7.84 11.29 -7.20
C LEU A 46 6.77 11.53 -6.12
N LEU A 47 7.01 11.10 -4.88
CA LEU A 47 6.03 11.26 -3.81
C LEU A 47 5.62 12.72 -3.56
N PRO A 48 6.54 13.66 -3.29
CA PRO A 48 6.18 15.06 -3.07
C PRO A 48 5.56 15.70 -4.32
N TRP A 49 6.04 15.33 -5.51
CA TRP A 49 5.47 15.81 -6.76
C TRP A 49 3.99 15.38 -6.90
N LEU A 50 3.66 14.11 -6.63
CA LEU A 50 2.27 13.64 -6.66
C LEU A 50 1.41 14.34 -5.60
N ILE A 51 1.92 14.51 -4.36
CA ILE A 51 1.17 15.19 -3.30
C ILE A 51 0.81 16.65 -3.70
N GLN A 52 1.64 17.29 -4.53
CA GLN A 52 1.43 18.66 -4.99
C GLN A 52 0.60 18.77 -6.28
N ASN A 53 0.64 17.74 -7.14
CA ASN A 53 0.05 17.80 -8.49
C ASN A 53 -1.22 16.94 -8.66
N LEU A 54 -1.54 16.04 -7.73
CA LEU A 54 -2.83 15.35 -7.74
C LEU A 54 -3.93 16.30 -7.25
N ASN A 55 -4.89 16.60 -8.14
CA ASN A 55 -5.93 17.60 -7.89
C ASN A 55 -7.35 17.03 -7.94
N ASP A 56 -7.53 15.77 -8.30
CA ASP A 56 -8.83 15.11 -8.41
C ASP A 56 -8.86 13.74 -7.71
N PRO A 57 -9.30 13.71 -6.46
CA PRO A 57 -9.41 14.83 -5.50
C PRO A 57 -8.03 15.37 -5.11
N PRO A 58 -7.94 16.58 -4.52
CA PRO A 58 -6.66 17.08 -4.01
C PRO A 58 -6.19 16.24 -2.80
N VAL A 59 -4.87 16.12 -2.63
CA VAL A 59 -4.30 15.36 -1.48
C VAL A 59 -4.42 16.22 -0.22
N THR A 60 -5.56 16.20 0.43
CA THR A 60 -5.79 16.93 1.69
C THR A 60 -5.13 16.28 2.88
N ASN A 61 -5.21 14.95 2.96
CA ASN A 61 -4.51 14.12 3.92
C ASN A 61 -4.04 12.81 3.27
N ALA A 62 -2.94 12.25 3.74
CA ALA A 62 -2.41 11.02 3.18
C ALA A 62 -1.70 10.16 4.22
N LEU A 63 -1.84 8.84 4.07
CA LEU A 63 -1.04 7.85 4.77
C LEU A 63 -0.05 7.23 3.79
N VAL A 64 1.23 7.30 4.11
CA VAL A 64 2.31 6.74 3.30
C VAL A 64 2.88 5.52 3.99
N PHE A 65 2.88 4.39 3.33
CA PHE A 65 3.45 3.15 3.85
C PHE A 65 4.90 2.97 3.40
N SER A 66 5.79 2.84 4.38
CA SER A 66 7.19 2.47 4.19
C SER A 66 7.47 1.11 4.81
N ARG A 67 8.29 0.31 4.14
CA ARG A 67 8.69 -1.03 4.61
C ARG A 67 9.48 -0.96 5.91
N THR A 68 10.30 0.07 6.10
CA THR A 68 11.21 0.16 7.24
C THR A 68 10.98 1.41 8.09
N LYS A 69 11.25 1.30 9.39
CA LYS A 69 11.22 2.41 10.34
C LYS A 69 12.14 3.57 9.94
N HIS A 70 13.35 3.25 9.48
CA HIS A 70 14.30 4.27 9.01
C HIS A 70 13.87 4.93 7.70
N GLY A 71 13.23 4.15 6.81
CA GLY A 71 12.58 4.67 5.60
C GLY A 71 11.47 5.66 5.96
N ALA A 72 10.61 5.32 6.90
CA ALA A 72 9.53 6.19 7.35
C ALA A 72 10.05 7.53 7.90
N ASP A 73 11.09 7.52 8.74
CA ASP A 73 11.73 8.73 9.24
C ASP A 73 12.35 9.58 8.12
N LYS A 74 13.01 8.91 7.17
CA LYS A 74 13.64 9.60 6.03
C LYS A 74 12.60 10.27 5.14
N ILE A 75 11.56 9.55 4.76
CA ILE A 75 10.47 10.07 3.92
C ILE A 75 9.80 11.27 4.60
N ALA A 76 9.45 11.16 5.89
CA ALA A 76 8.84 12.28 6.61
C ALA A 76 9.75 13.52 6.65
N ARG A 77 11.04 13.35 6.93
CA ARG A 77 12.01 14.47 6.91
C ARG A 77 12.15 15.11 5.52
N ASP A 78 12.19 14.28 4.48
CA ASP A 78 12.34 14.77 3.11
C ASP A 78 11.08 15.55 2.65
N LEU A 79 9.89 15.12 3.05
CA LEU A 79 8.65 15.86 2.82
C LEU A 79 8.63 17.22 3.56
N VAL A 80 9.02 17.24 4.84
CA VAL A 80 9.09 18.48 5.62
C VAL A 80 10.07 19.47 5.01
N ARG A 81 11.24 19.03 4.52
CA ARG A 81 12.20 19.87 3.82
C ARG A 81 11.64 20.50 2.54
N GLN A 82 10.65 19.87 1.94
CA GLN A 82 9.94 20.36 0.75
C GLN A 82 8.65 21.14 1.09
N GLY A 83 8.48 21.52 2.35
CA GLY A 83 7.34 22.34 2.80
C GLY A 83 6.04 21.55 2.95
N ILE A 84 6.07 20.20 2.93
CA ILE A 84 4.91 19.35 3.14
C ILE A 84 4.90 18.89 4.61
N PRO A 85 3.92 19.32 5.44
CA PRO A 85 3.83 18.90 6.83
C PRO A 85 3.67 17.39 6.93
N ALA A 86 4.67 16.71 7.49
CA ALA A 86 4.71 15.25 7.61
C ALA A 86 5.25 14.79 8.95
N ALA A 87 4.76 13.65 9.44
CA ALA A 87 5.26 12.98 10.64
C ALA A 87 5.42 11.48 10.40
N ALA A 88 6.38 10.85 11.07
CA ALA A 88 6.58 9.41 11.01
C ALA A 88 6.04 8.71 12.26
N ILE A 89 5.41 7.53 12.07
CA ILE A 89 4.94 6.66 13.14
C ILE A 89 5.43 5.23 12.92
N HIS A 90 6.20 4.70 13.86
CA HIS A 90 6.77 3.35 13.81
C HIS A 90 7.20 2.88 15.21
N GLY A 91 7.56 1.60 15.34
CA GLY A 91 7.83 0.97 16.64
C GLY A 91 8.99 1.59 17.45
N ASN A 92 9.92 2.31 16.81
CA ASN A 92 11.02 2.98 17.51
C ASN A 92 10.67 4.40 18.02
N LYS A 93 9.45 4.90 17.75
CA LYS A 93 8.97 6.16 18.34
C LYS A 93 8.44 5.89 19.75
N SER A 94 8.70 6.82 20.66
CA SER A 94 8.07 6.80 22.00
C SER A 94 6.54 6.89 21.87
N GLN A 95 5.82 6.39 22.87
CA GLN A 95 4.36 6.46 22.83
C GLN A 95 3.86 7.91 22.75
N SER A 96 4.50 8.84 23.47
CA SER A 96 4.18 10.28 23.41
C SER A 96 4.37 10.85 21.99
N ALA A 97 5.46 10.51 21.32
CA ALA A 97 5.71 10.96 19.94
C ALA A 97 4.69 10.37 18.94
N ARG A 98 4.24 9.12 19.16
CA ARG A 98 3.20 8.48 18.33
C ARG A 98 1.86 9.16 18.53
N VAL A 99 1.48 9.46 19.77
CA VAL A 99 0.25 10.19 20.10
C VAL A 99 0.29 11.59 19.47
N ALA A 100 1.37 12.34 19.65
CA ALA A 100 1.51 13.69 19.09
C ALA A 100 1.43 13.69 17.55
N ALA A 101 2.06 12.70 16.87
CA ALA A 101 1.98 12.56 15.42
C ALA A 101 0.55 12.29 14.94
N LEU A 102 -0.18 11.43 15.65
CA LEU A 102 -1.56 11.08 15.34
C LEU A 102 -2.52 12.24 15.59
N GLU A 103 -2.40 12.93 16.71
CA GLU A 103 -3.19 14.11 17.03
C GLU A 103 -2.94 15.25 16.05
N GLY A 104 -1.67 15.51 15.71
CA GLY A 104 -1.31 16.49 14.69
C GLY A 104 -1.91 16.18 13.33
N PHE A 105 -1.97 14.88 12.95
CA PHE A 105 -2.58 14.42 11.72
C PHE A 105 -4.12 14.58 11.75
N LYS A 106 -4.78 14.14 12.82
CA LYS A 106 -6.23 14.28 13.01
C LYS A 106 -6.68 15.75 13.08
N ALA A 107 -5.84 16.62 13.62
CA ALA A 107 -6.09 18.06 13.68
C ALA A 107 -5.76 18.82 12.37
N GLY A 108 -5.31 18.12 11.31
CA GLY A 108 -4.91 18.75 10.04
C GLY A 108 -3.62 19.56 10.09
N LYS A 109 -2.89 19.56 11.20
CA LYS A 109 -1.55 20.20 11.32
C LYS A 109 -0.49 19.44 10.55
N THR A 110 -0.64 18.14 10.43
CA THR A 110 0.22 17.23 9.66
C THR A 110 -0.59 16.72 8.48
N ARG A 111 -0.16 17.03 7.25
CA ARG A 111 -0.84 16.59 6.02
C ARG A 111 -0.54 15.14 5.66
N VAL A 112 0.66 14.67 5.98
CA VAL A 112 1.13 13.32 5.62
C VAL A 112 1.60 12.57 6.85
N LEU A 113 1.03 11.39 7.09
CA LEU A 113 1.54 10.46 8.08
C LEU A 113 2.31 9.34 7.38
N VAL A 114 3.57 9.11 7.74
CA VAL A 114 4.38 8.02 7.19
C VAL A 114 4.48 6.91 8.22
N ALA A 115 4.02 5.72 7.87
CA ALA A 115 3.92 4.59 8.81
C ALA A 115 4.54 3.31 8.28
N THR A 116 4.96 2.44 9.20
CA THR A 116 5.17 1.02 8.90
C THR A 116 3.89 0.23 9.15
N ASP A 117 3.73 -0.94 8.53
CA ASP A 117 2.54 -1.79 8.66
C ASP A 117 2.21 -2.10 10.12
N ILE A 118 3.22 -2.47 10.91
CA ILE A 118 3.04 -2.80 12.34
C ILE A 118 2.51 -1.59 13.11
N ALA A 119 3.03 -0.40 12.84
CA ALA A 119 2.62 0.81 13.54
C ALA A 119 1.24 1.31 13.08
N ALA A 120 0.85 1.05 11.85
CA ALA A 120 -0.46 1.41 11.30
C ALA A 120 -1.59 0.48 11.78
N ARG A 121 -1.27 -0.70 12.29
CA ARG A 121 -2.25 -1.59 12.93
C ARG A 121 -2.69 -1.00 14.26
N GLY A 122 -3.99 -1.00 14.52
CA GLY A 122 -4.58 -0.45 15.75
C GLY A 122 -4.60 1.07 15.84
N ILE A 123 -4.19 1.79 14.78
CA ILE A 123 -4.40 3.23 14.71
C ILE A 123 -5.78 3.47 14.08
N ASP A 124 -6.61 4.24 14.78
CA ASP A 124 -7.88 4.73 14.28
C ASP A 124 -7.64 5.90 13.32
N ILE A 125 -7.27 5.54 12.09
CA ILE A 125 -7.17 6.44 10.93
C ILE A 125 -7.99 5.81 9.81
N SER A 126 -9.04 6.49 9.43
CA SER A 126 -9.95 6.13 8.35
C SER A 126 -10.31 7.39 7.56
N GLU A 127 -11.03 7.21 6.47
CA GLU A 127 -11.51 8.33 5.64
C GLU A 127 -10.39 9.19 5.03
N LEU A 128 -9.28 8.54 4.71
CA LEU A 128 -8.16 9.20 4.06
C LEU A 128 -8.49 9.51 2.60
N ALA A 129 -8.11 10.71 2.15
CA ALA A 129 -8.16 11.04 0.73
C ALA A 129 -7.21 10.14 -0.08
N TYR A 130 -6.01 9.89 0.47
CA TYR A 130 -4.99 9.07 -0.20
C TYR A 130 -4.28 8.10 0.72
N VAL A 131 -4.01 6.92 0.16
CA VAL A 131 -3.02 5.96 0.67
C VAL A 131 -1.92 5.80 -0.37
N PHE A 132 -0.67 6.03 0.02
CA PHE A 132 0.50 5.79 -0.82
C PHE A 132 1.25 4.54 -0.33
N ASN A 133 1.39 3.55 -1.19
CA ASN A 133 2.32 2.44 -0.99
C ASN A 133 3.67 2.87 -1.57
N TYR A 134 4.48 3.60 -0.78
CA TYR A 134 5.83 4.00 -1.16
C TYR A 134 6.72 2.79 -1.41
N ASP A 135 6.60 1.78 -0.56
CA ASP A 135 7.13 0.44 -0.77
C ASP A 135 5.96 -0.55 -0.87
N LEU A 136 5.96 -1.41 -1.88
CA LEU A 136 4.98 -2.48 -1.98
C LEU A 136 5.18 -3.48 -0.83
N PRO A 137 4.09 -3.99 -0.24
CA PRO A 137 4.19 -5.01 0.79
C PRO A 137 4.61 -6.35 0.18
N GLU A 138 5.40 -7.12 0.91
CA GLU A 138 5.83 -8.48 0.51
C GLU A 138 4.67 -9.48 0.55
N VAL A 139 3.71 -9.24 1.45
CA VAL A 139 2.50 -10.05 1.63
C VAL A 139 1.32 -9.34 0.98
N ALA A 140 0.70 -9.98 -0.01
CA ALA A 140 -0.35 -9.37 -0.84
C ALA A 140 -1.59 -8.93 -0.03
N GLU A 141 -1.98 -9.67 1.00
CA GLU A 141 -3.09 -9.33 1.90
C GLU A 141 -2.85 -8.01 2.64
N THR A 142 -1.59 -7.68 2.93
CA THR A 142 -1.22 -6.41 3.56
C THR A 142 -1.55 -5.23 2.67
N TYR A 143 -1.45 -5.38 1.34
CA TYR A 143 -1.86 -4.34 0.38
C TYR A 143 -3.33 -3.95 0.59
N VAL A 144 -4.21 -4.92 0.71
CA VAL A 144 -5.64 -4.70 0.89
C VAL A 144 -5.93 -4.00 2.22
N HIS A 145 -5.25 -4.40 3.30
CA HIS A 145 -5.38 -3.74 4.61
C HIS A 145 -4.88 -2.30 4.60
N ARG A 146 -3.85 -1.98 3.79
CA ARG A 146 -3.34 -0.60 3.64
C ARG A 146 -4.35 0.26 2.90
N ILE A 147 -4.82 -0.17 1.73
CA ILE A 147 -5.73 0.63 0.92
C ILE A 147 -7.11 0.75 1.57
N GLY A 148 -7.52 -0.21 2.39
CA GLY A 148 -8.74 -0.14 3.21
C GLY A 148 -8.72 0.95 4.30
N ARG A 149 -7.70 1.82 4.38
CA ARG A 149 -7.68 3.04 5.19
C ARG A 149 -8.32 4.24 4.48
N THR A 150 -8.59 4.12 3.20
CA THR A 150 -9.34 5.10 2.41
C THR A 150 -10.73 4.54 2.04
N ALA A 151 -11.60 5.35 1.42
CA ALA A 151 -12.91 4.98 0.88
C ALA A 151 -13.84 4.28 1.91
N ARG A 152 -13.97 4.83 3.11
CA ARG A 152 -14.96 4.39 4.10
C ARG A 152 -16.16 5.33 4.13
N ALA A 153 -17.30 4.82 4.60
CA ALA A 153 -18.54 5.58 4.80
C ALA A 153 -19.08 6.31 3.55
N GLY A 154 -18.80 5.77 2.35
CA GLY A 154 -19.30 6.36 1.10
C GLY A 154 -18.40 7.46 0.50
N ALA A 155 -17.29 7.82 1.16
CA ALA A 155 -16.30 8.73 0.59
C ALA A 155 -15.44 8.03 -0.46
N GLU A 156 -15.17 8.71 -1.58
CA GLU A 156 -14.20 8.28 -2.57
C GLU A 156 -12.77 8.44 -2.03
N GLY A 157 -11.93 7.44 -2.24
CA GLY A 157 -10.53 7.48 -1.82
C GLY A 157 -9.61 6.90 -2.88
N ALA A 158 -8.36 7.30 -2.85
CA ALA A 158 -7.37 6.86 -3.82
C ALA A 158 -6.20 6.11 -3.17
N ALA A 159 -5.74 5.07 -3.83
CA ALA A 159 -4.54 4.33 -3.49
C ALA A 159 -3.52 4.44 -4.61
N VAL A 160 -2.37 4.97 -4.30
CA VAL A 160 -1.24 5.15 -5.23
C VAL A 160 -0.12 4.21 -4.82
N SER A 161 0.37 3.43 -5.76
CA SER A 161 1.42 2.44 -5.52
C SER A 161 2.64 2.74 -6.37
N PHE A 162 3.83 2.71 -5.77
CA PHE A 162 5.10 2.79 -6.47
C PHE A 162 5.68 1.39 -6.62
N CYS A 163 6.12 1.06 -7.82
CA CYS A 163 6.78 -0.20 -8.11
C CYS A 163 8.16 0.05 -8.72
N ALA A 164 9.19 -0.22 -7.95
CA ALA A 164 10.55 -0.28 -8.45
C ALA A 164 10.83 -1.65 -9.11
N PRO A 165 11.87 -1.78 -9.95
CA PRO A 165 12.19 -3.04 -10.63
C PRO A 165 12.28 -4.24 -9.69
N GLU A 166 12.85 -4.07 -8.50
CA GLU A 166 12.98 -5.11 -7.49
C GLU A 166 11.67 -5.50 -6.78
N GLU A 167 10.58 -4.74 -6.97
CA GLU A 167 9.28 -4.98 -6.34
C GLU A 167 8.26 -5.65 -7.26
N GLN A 168 8.64 -6.00 -8.48
CA GLN A 168 7.73 -6.59 -9.47
C GLN A 168 7.11 -7.92 -9.02
N GLU A 169 7.84 -8.72 -8.24
CA GLU A 169 7.33 -9.95 -7.67
C GLU A 169 6.21 -9.68 -6.67
N TYR A 170 6.36 -8.66 -5.81
CA TYR A 170 5.31 -8.25 -4.88
C TYR A 170 4.07 -7.73 -5.61
N LEU A 171 4.27 -6.94 -6.68
CA LEU A 171 3.18 -6.48 -7.54
C LEU A 171 2.42 -7.66 -8.15
N ALA A 172 3.11 -8.66 -8.68
CA ALA A 172 2.49 -9.85 -9.25
C ALA A 172 1.63 -10.60 -8.22
N GLY A 173 2.10 -10.72 -6.97
CA GLY A 173 1.34 -11.29 -5.87
C GLY A 173 0.06 -10.50 -5.55
N ILE A 174 0.15 -9.17 -5.50
CA ILE A 174 -0.99 -8.28 -5.26
C ILE A 174 -2.04 -8.40 -6.37
N GLU A 175 -1.61 -8.36 -7.64
CA GLU A 175 -2.50 -8.48 -8.79
C GLU A 175 -3.19 -9.84 -8.87
N LYS A 176 -2.47 -10.92 -8.51
CA LYS A 176 -3.03 -12.27 -8.41
C LYS A 176 -4.12 -12.35 -7.33
N LEU A 177 -3.88 -11.77 -6.15
CA LEU A 177 -4.86 -11.72 -5.06
C LEU A 177 -6.10 -10.93 -5.46
N ASN A 178 -5.91 -9.76 -6.07
CA ASN A 178 -6.98 -8.88 -6.51
C ASN A 178 -7.68 -9.36 -7.79
N ARG A 179 -7.15 -10.41 -8.45
CA ARG A 179 -7.63 -10.94 -9.74
C ARG A 179 -7.73 -9.90 -10.85
N ARG A 180 -6.98 -8.83 -10.74
CA ARG A 180 -6.93 -7.75 -11.74
C ARG A 180 -5.56 -7.05 -11.72
N LYS A 181 -5.19 -6.47 -12.86
CA LYS A 181 -4.03 -5.59 -12.98
C LYS A 181 -4.30 -4.23 -12.35
N LEU A 182 -3.30 -3.65 -11.71
CA LEU A 182 -3.40 -2.27 -11.26
C LEU A 182 -3.27 -1.32 -12.46
N PRO A 183 -4.12 -0.28 -12.56
CA PRO A 183 -4.00 0.71 -13.61
C PRO A 183 -2.66 1.44 -13.56
N VAL A 184 -1.89 1.37 -14.64
CA VAL A 184 -0.58 2.02 -14.75
C VAL A 184 -0.76 3.47 -15.20
N VAL A 185 -0.12 4.39 -14.50
CA VAL A 185 -0.04 5.80 -14.87
C VAL A 185 1.36 6.10 -15.38
N SER A 186 1.44 6.58 -16.64
CA SER A 186 2.67 6.96 -17.32
C SER A 186 2.72 8.47 -17.54
N GLY A 187 3.89 8.98 -17.97
CA GLY A 187 4.07 10.40 -18.32
C GLY A 187 4.46 11.29 -17.15
N HIS A 188 4.86 10.72 -16.01
CA HIS A 188 5.44 11.50 -14.93
C HIS A 188 6.95 11.75 -15.14
N PRO A 189 7.58 12.77 -14.52
CA PRO A 189 8.98 13.17 -14.80
C PRO A 189 10.04 12.08 -14.59
N TRP A 190 9.72 11.02 -13.87
CA TRP A 190 10.62 9.89 -13.57
C TRP A 190 10.10 8.58 -14.16
N ASP A 191 9.28 8.65 -15.19
CA ASP A 191 8.75 7.52 -15.92
C ASP A 191 9.86 6.91 -16.79
N GLY A 192 10.44 5.84 -16.37
CA GLY A 192 11.61 5.25 -17.01
C GLY A 192 11.96 3.87 -16.47
N ALA A 193 11.16 3.33 -15.58
CA ALA A 193 11.30 1.91 -15.22
C ALA A 193 10.97 1.06 -16.45
N PRO A 194 11.84 0.12 -16.87
CA PRO A 194 11.55 -0.74 -18.00
C PRO A 194 10.22 -1.46 -17.73
N ALA A 195 9.32 -1.42 -18.71
CA ALA A 195 8.13 -2.25 -18.68
C ALA A 195 8.56 -3.69 -18.34
N PRO A 196 7.83 -4.40 -17.45
CA PRO A 196 8.22 -5.75 -17.07
C PRO A 196 8.41 -6.57 -18.35
N ALA A 197 9.59 -7.17 -18.50
CA ALA A 197 9.87 -8.05 -19.63
C ALA A 197 8.74 -9.08 -19.70
N ARG A 198 7.98 -9.10 -20.79
CA ARG A 198 7.04 -10.17 -21.07
C ARG A 198 7.83 -11.46 -20.91
N VAL A 199 7.50 -12.25 -19.90
CA VAL A 199 8.00 -13.63 -19.81
C VAL A 199 7.40 -14.35 -21.02
N LEU A 200 8.16 -14.37 -22.13
CA LEU A 200 7.88 -15.25 -23.23
C LEU A 200 8.15 -16.66 -22.71
N ASN A 201 7.08 -17.37 -22.40
CA ASN A 201 7.14 -18.82 -22.21
C ASN A 201 7.77 -19.40 -23.48
N ARG A 202 9.05 -19.74 -23.41
CA ARG A 202 9.66 -20.62 -24.41
C ARG A 202 9.00 -21.99 -24.23
N PRO A 203 8.33 -22.52 -25.26
CA PRO A 203 7.93 -23.92 -25.22
C PRO A 203 9.22 -24.76 -25.13
N SER A 204 9.28 -25.62 -24.12
CA SER A 204 10.32 -26.62 -23.98
C SER A 204 10.33 -27.50 -25.22
N GLN A 205 11.37 -27.38 -26.06
CA GLN A 205 11.64 -28.33 -27.09
C GLN A 205 12.08 -29.64 -26.42
N THR A 206 11.15 -30.55 -26.30
CA THR A 206 11.49 -31.98 -26.08
C THR A 206 12.16 -32.50 -27.35
N ALA A 207 13.46 -32.69 -27.28
CA ALA A 207 14.21 -33.41 -28.26
C ALA A 207 13.71 -34.86 -28.29
N LYS A 208 13.06 -35.23 -29.38
CA LYS A 208 12.90 -36.64 -29.76
C LYS A 208 14.27 -37.17 -30.18
N ALA A 209 14.79 -38.10 -29.41
CA ALA A 209 15.82 -39.01 -29.89
C ALA A 209 15.10 -40.15 -30.64
N GLU A 210 15.41 -40.31 -31.92
CA GLU A 210 15.08 -41.52 -32.69
C GLU A 210 16.21 -42.53 -32.51
N PRO A 211 15.88 -43.84 -32.43
CA PRO A 211 16.86 -44.91 -32.42
C PRO A 211 17.11 -45.42 -33.82
N THR A 212 18.36 -45.72 -34.10
CA THR A 212 18.79 -46.67 -35.13
C THR A 212 19.72 -47.68 -34.52
#